data_e0e322ff0008df95a57a4c05d0ea5f5d
#
_entry.id   e0e322ff0008df95a57a4c05d0ea5f5d
#
_cell.length_a   1.000
_cell.length_b   1.000
_cell.length_c   1.000
_cell.angle_alpha   90.00
_cell.angle_beta   90.00
_cell.angle_gamma   90.00
#
_symmetry.space_group_name_H-M   'P 1'
#
loop_
_entity.id
_entity.type
_entity.pdbx_description
1 polymer ?
#
loop_
_entity_poly.entity_id
_entity_poly.type
_entity_poly.pdbx_seq_one_letter_code
_entity_poly.pdbx_strand_id
1 'polypeptide(L)'
;MEVFDVEQELQKLRAVLSTMAEQLRIQNELLAAKDAQIAALTEKIAELTAILDEKNHKKNSGNSSTPPSSDRFDKPAPKSLREKSGRKPGGQPGHKGKGMKLNREPDEVVPHIPEKCQGCPKAYLCTMKCCETRYEYEAVVQTKLIAHKLMKCTCPLSGQSMKGTFPANITGTKQYGSGVAALATSLFTVGYMSVDRIQKLLNSLRIPISTGTVQNIVDSAALSAKESESVIRQKVTEHDVTNFDETGFRVAKKLHWLHCACSGPWRFYTVQERRGEEGIDAMGVLPNKEGGVATHDFWKPYHKYKNVEHAMCCAHLERELVYAAETGNQAWAKKLRKLLQLMCHRRNELMADNQSEFPSVELQEYLNKYDKIVARGLVVNPIPERKPGQRGRLKKGKIRSLLERFRDFKEDILRFAKDWRVPFTNNDAEGAIRFARVKEKVSGCFRTKKGADQFACTLSFISTAVAHGVSSFDACLSLHNHTALMLVQSWSD
;
A
#
# COMPACT_ATOMS: atom_id res chain seq x y z
N MET A 1 -41.76 95.74 24.17
CA MET A 1 -40.87 95.50 23.00
C MET A 1 -39.96 94.26 23.17
N GLU A 2 -39.53 93.93 24.35
CA GLU A 2 -38.60 92.77 24.63
C GLU A 2 -39.24 91.39 24.48
N VAL A 3 -40.54 91.19 24.74
CA VAL A 3 -41.20 89.88 24.69
C VAL A 3 -41.38 89.35 23.25
N PHE A 4 -41.57 90.25 22.32
CA PHE A 4 -41.75 89.89 20.90
C PHE A 4 -40.45 89.44 20.24
N ASP A 5 -39.30 89.88 20.68
CA ASP A 5 -37.97 89.49 20.21
C ASP A 5 -37.58 88.14 20.66
N VAL A 6 -37.91 87.69 21.89
CA VAL A 6 -37.63 86.36 22.45
C VAL A 6 -38.45 85.27 21.76
N GLU A 7 -39.68 85.55 21.39
CA GLU A 7 -40.56 84.59 20.68
C GLU A 7 -40.12 84.34 19.26
N GLN A 8 -39.58 85.31 18.61
CA GLN A 8 -39.00 85.22 17.25
C GLN A 8 -37.67 84.39 17.30
N GLU A 9 -36.85 84.64 18.27
CA GLU A 9 -35.60 83.81 18.51
C GLU A 9 -35.92 82.39 18.81
N LEU A 10 -36.95 82.12 19.66
CA LEU A 10 -37.40 80.72 19.97
C LEU A 10 -37.95 80.02 18.74
N GLN A 11 -38.63 80.73 17.83
CA GLN A 11 -39.12 80.18 16.55
C GLN A 11 -37.98 79.83 15.62
N LYS A 12 -36.94 80.66 15.54
CA LYS A 12 -35.70 80.35 14.76
C LYS A 12 -34.95 79.18 15.27
N LEU A 13 -34.80 79.09 16.62
CA LEU A 13 -34.15 77.92 17.27
C LEU A 13 -34.94 76.63 17.03
N ARG A 14 -36.26 76.64 17.09
CA ARG A 14 -37.10 75.46 16.77
C ARG A 14 -36.96 75.03 15.31
N ALA A 15 -36.88 75.95 14.39
CA ALA A 15 -36.63 75.62 12.96
C ALA A 15 -35.27 75.05 12.69
N VAL A 16 -34.22 75.56 13.36
CA VAL A 16 -32.86 74.97 13.31
C VAL A 16 -32.82 73.58 13.91
N LEU A 17 -33.43 73.36 15.08
CA LEU A 17 -33.53 72.05 15.72
C LEU A 17 -34.27 71.03 14.83
N SER A 18 -35.39 71.46 14.19
CA SER A 18 -36.13 70.59 13.24
C SER A 18 -35.26 70.18 12.05
N THR A 19 -34.51 71.14 11.48
CA THR A 19 -33.60 70.87 10.36
C THR A 19 -32.46 69.95 10.77
N MET A 20 -31.86 70.13 11.96
CA MET A 20 -30.84 69.26 12.51
C MET A 20 -31.37 67.85 12.78
N ALA A 21 -32.60 67.73 13.32
CA ALA A 21 -33.21 66.41 13.55
C ALA A 21 -33.45 65.64 12.24
N GLU A 22 -33.88 66.32 11.20
CA GLU A 22 -34.07 65.71 9.88
C GLU A 22 -32.71 65.31 9.23
N GLN A 23 -31.69 66.13 9.37
CA GLN A 23 -30.33 65.80 8.92
C GLN A 23 -29.77 64.54 9.67
N LEU A 24 -29.99 64.47 10.98
CA LEU A 24 -29.60 63.28 11.76
C LEU A 24 -30.39 62.04 11.35
N ARG A 25 -31.69 62.17 11.03
CA ARG A 25 -32.47 61.04 10.50
C ARG A 25 -31.92 60.51 9.21
N ILE A 26 -31.64 61.42 8.23
CA ILE A 26 -31.04 61.07 6.92
C ILE A 26 -29.65 60.41 7.12
N GLN A 27 -28.83 60.96 8.00
CA GLN A 27 -27.52 60.36 8.31
C GLN A 27 -27.62 58.93 8.91
N ASN A 28 -28.56 58.71 9.83
CA ASN A 28 -28.79 57.38 10.40
C ASN A 28 -29.30 56.37 9.40
N GLU A 29 -30.21 56.78 8.46
CA GLU A 29 -30.65 55.93 7.35
C GLU A 29 -29.50 55.59 6.41
N LEU A 30 -28.61 56.55 6.10
CA LEU A 30 -27.41 56.30 5.27
C LEU A 30 -26.40 55.39 5.97
N LEU A 31 -26.21 55.53 7.28
CA LEU A 31 -25.37 54.65 8.08
C LEU A 31 -25.92 53.23 8.09
N ALA A 32 -27.20 53.02 8.34
CA ALA A 32 -27.84 51.71 8.29
C ALA A 32 -27.72 51.04 6.92
N ALA A 33 -27.85 51.81 5.81
CA ALA A 33 -27.63 51.28 4.47
C ALA A 33 -26.17 50.88 4.20
N LYS A 34 -25.20 51.65 4.73
CA LYS A 34 -23.78 51.31 4.64
C LYS A 34 -23.43 50.06 5.47
N ASP A 35 -23.97 49.94 6.68
CA ASP A 35 -23.76 48.76 7.52
C ASP A 35 -24.31 47.49 6.86
N ALA A 36 -25.47 47.58 6.20
CA ALA A 36 -26.01 46.47 5.41
C ALA A 36 -25.11 46.10 4.20
N GLN A 37 -24.52 47.12 3.52
CA GLN A 37 -23.54 46.87 2.45
C GLN A 37 -22.25 46.23 2.97
N ILE A 38 -21.72 46.66 4.11
CA ILE A 38 -20.53 46.11 4.75
C ILE A 38 -20.80 44.65 5.15
N ALA A 39 -21.93 44.33 5.73
CA ALA A 39 -22.30 42.95 6.09
C ALA A 39 -22.35 42.05 4.82
N ALA A 40 -22.97 42.48 3.75
CA ALA A 40 -23.06 41.76 2.49
C ALA A 40 -21.67 41.55 1.82
N LEU A 41 -20.81 42.57 1.84
CA LEU A 41 -19.43 42.46 1.33
C LEU A 41 -18.58 41.54 2.18
N THR A 42 -18.73 41.58 3.49
CA THR A 42 -18.03 40.69 4.43
C THR A 42 -18.40 39.22 4.21
N GLU A 43 -19.67 38.92 3.99
CA GLU A 43 -20.15 37.59 3.62
C GLU A 43 -19.55 37.13 2.27
N LYS A 44 -19.52 38.04 1.28
CA LYS A 44 -18.94 37.71 -0.03
C LYS A 44 -17.43 37.49 0.01
N ILE A 45 -16.71 38.26 0.82
CA ILE A 45 -15.28 38.03 1.08
C ILE A 45 -15.04 36.68 1.76
N ALA A 46 -15.85 36.29 2.73
CA ALA A 46 -15.77 34.99 3.37
C ALA A 46 -16.03 33.85 2.37
N GLU A 47 -17.04 33.99 1.49
CA GLU A 47 -17.32 33.01 0.41
C GLU A 47 -16.14 32.89 -0.56
N LEU A 48 -15.60 34.03 -1.04
CA LEU A 48 -14.47 34.05 -1.97
C LEU A 48 -13.18 33.50 -1.32
N THR A 49 -12.94 33.78 -0.05
CA THR A 49 -11.79 33.28 0.69
C THR A 49 -11.89 31.75 0.81
N ALA A 50 -13.06 31.20 1.12
CA ALA A 50 -13.29 29.77 1.18
C ALA A 50 -13.05 29.07 -0.19
N ILE A 51 -13.47 29.72 -1.30
CA ILE A 51 -13.24 29.22 -2.66
C ILE A 51 -11.74 29.26 -3.01
N LEU A 52 -11.03 30.32 -2.63
CA LEU A 52 -9.59 30.47 -2.83
C LEU A 52 -8.80 29.43 -2.01
N ASP A 53 -9.16 29.21 -0.78
CA ASP A 53 -8.58 28.17 0.07
C ASP A 53 -8.80 26.76 -0.51
N GLU A 54 -9.99 26.47 -1.03
CA GLU A 54 -10.26 25.20 -1.72
C GLU A 54 -9.44 25.02 -3.01
N LYS A 55 -9.19 26.10 -3.76
CA LYS A 55 -8.37 26.08 -4.97
C LYS A 55 -6.87 26.00 -4.68
N ASN A 56 -6.40 26.66 -3.64
CA ASN A 56 -4.98 26.69 -3.27
C ASN A 56 -4.54 25.39 -2.58
N HIS A 57 -5.43 24.71 -1.84
CA HIS A 57 -5.16 23.41 -1.25
C HIS A 57 -5.47 22.28 -2.25
N LYS A 58 -4.56 22.07 -3.20
CA LYS A 58 -4.65 20.92 -4.13
C LYS A 58 -4.57 19.62 -3.35
N LYS A 59 -5.50 18.70 -3.63
CA LYS A 59 -5.39 17.32 -3.17
C LYS A 59 -4.16 16.67 -3.78
N ASN A 60 -3.37 16.01 -2.96
CA ASN A 60 -2.20 15.23 -3.35
C ASN A 60 -2.15 13.93 -2.53
N SER A 61 -1.18 13.07 -2.81
CA SER A 61 -1.03 11.79 -2.09
C SER A 61 -0.70 11.93 -0.60
N GLY A 62 -0.27 13.10 -0.15
CA GLY A 62 0.04 13.37 1.27
C GLY A 62 -1.16 13.81 2.09
N ASN A 63 -2.21 14.36 1.46
CA ASN A 63 -3.38 14.92 2.14
C ASN A 63 -4.72 14.38 1.64
N SER A 64 -4.73 13.33 0.84
CA SER A 64 -5.95 12.71 0.32
C SER A 64 -5.73 11.24 -0.04
N SER A 65 -6.80 10.52 -0.37
CA SER A 65 -6.75 9.15 -0.92
C SER A 65 -6.27 9.09 -2.38
N THR A 66 -5.78 10.22 -2.94
CA THR A 66 -5.25 10.25 -4.30
C THR A 66 -3.96 9.43 -4.36
N PRO A 67 -3.83 8.47 -5.28
CA PRO A 67 -2.63 7.65 -5.38
C PRO A 67 -1.41 8.51 -5.77
N PRO A 68 -0.20 8.20 -5.27
CA PRO A 68 1.03 8.96 -5.58
C PRO A 68 1.33 9.11 -7.07
N SER A 69 0.78 8.24 -7.91
CA SER A 69 0.90 8.32 -9.37
C SER A 69 0.14 9.49 -10.00
N SER A 70 -0.81 10.06 -9.29
CA SER A 70 -1.61 11.22 -9.76
C SER A 70 -0.95 12.56 -9.46
N ASP A 71 0.11 12.59 -8.63
CA ASP A 71 0.80 13.84 -8.25
C ASP A 71 1.66 14.44 -9.38
N ARG A 72 1.74 13.81 -10.55
CA ARG A 72 2.53 14.25 -11.72
C ARG A 72 3.96 14.65 -11.33
N PHE A 73 4.46 15.79 -11.85
CA PHE A 73 5.81 16.32 -11.58
C PHE A 73 5.88 17.15 -10.29
N ASP A 74 4.74 17.66 -9.79
CA ASP A 74 4.63 18.47 -8.57
C ASP A 74 4.44 17.58 -7.33
N LYS A 75 5.28 16.56 -7.17
CA LYS A 75 5.21 15.70 -5.98
C LYS A 75 5.53 16.52 -4.73
N PRO A 76 4.58 16.65 -3.79
CA PRO A 76 4.94 17.21 -2.50
C PRO A 76 6.01 16.34 -1.86
N ALA A 77 6.97 16.97 -1.17
CA ALA A 77 7.92 16.22 -0.37
C ALA A 77 7.17 15.25 0.55
N PRO A 78 7.61 13.98 0.68
CA PRO A 78 6.93 13.02 1.55
C PRO A 78 6.84 13.57 2.96
N LYS A 79 5.66 14.02 3.37
CA LYS A 79 5.41 14.41 4.75
C LYS A 79 5.10 13.14 5.53
N SER A 80 6.00 12.75 6.43
CA SER A 80 5.68 11.73 7.41
C SER A 80 4.47 12.20 8.22
N LEU A 81 3.45 11.35 8.38
CA LEU A 81 2.33 11.60 9.28
C LEU A 81 2.75 11.53 10.76
N ARG A 82 3.99 11.07 11.03
CA ARG A 82 4.58 11.07 12.37
C ARG A 82 4.92 12.50 12.77
N GLU A 83 4.58 12.88 13.98
CA GLU A 83 5.04 14.14 14.57
C GLU A 83 6.57 14.17 14.58
N LYS A 84 7.13 15.35 14.29
CA LYS A 84 8.58 15.53 14.35
C LYS A 84 9.04 15.35 15.80
N SER A 85 9.76 14.27 16.07
CA SER A 85 10.26 13.97 17.42
C SER A 85 11.38 14.90 17.90
N GLY A 86 11.79 15.87 17.08
CA GLY A 86 12.95 16.75 17.35
C GLY A 86 14.31 16.03 17.32
N ARG A 87 14.34 14.73 17.14
CA ARG A 87 15.56 13.91 17.10
C ARG A 87 16.22 13.98 15.74
N LYS A 88 17.56 13.93 15.70
CA LYS A 88 18.32 13.89 14.45
C LYS A 88 18.01 12.60 13.65
N PRO A 89 18.00 12.65 12.30
CA PRO A 89 17.90 11.43 11.50
C PRO A 89 19.05 10.47 11.78
N GLY A 90 18.76 9.18 11.84
CA GLY A 90 19.77 8.14 12.09
C GLY A 90 19.55 7.37 13.39
N GLY A 91 20.54 6.55 13.77
CA GLY A 91 20.52 5.79 15.01
C GLY A 91 20.52 6.72 16.24
N GLN A 92 19.58 6.53 17.15
CA GLN A 92 19.51 7.28 18.40
C GLN A 92 20.50 6.71 19.42
N PRO A 93 20.93 7.48 20.45
CA PRO A 93 21.73 6.93 21.54
C PRO A 93 21.08 5.67 22.12
N GLY A 94 21.84 4.60 22.28
CA GLY A 94 21.33 3.29 22.72
C GLY A 94 20.74 2.40 21.60
N HIS A 95 20.65 2.87 20.36
CA HIS A 95 20.26 2.00 19.23
C HIS A 95 21.38 1.00 18.95
N LYS A 96 21.11 -0.29 19.18
CA LYS A 96 22.01 -1.36 18.74
C LYS A 96 22.00 -1.39 17.22
N GLY A 97 23.12 -1.00 16.58
CA GLY A 97 23.27 -1.08 15.13
C GLY A 97 22.94 -2.49 14.63
N LYS A 98 22.17 -2.59 13.55
CA LYS A 98 21.99 -3.87 12.86
C LYS A 98 23.16 -4.07 11.89
N GLY A 99 24.29 -4.60 12.42
CA GLY A 99 25.39 -5.07 11.59
C GLY A 99 25.03 -6.35 10.81
N MET A 100 25.95 -6.77 9.94
CA MET A 100 25.86 -8.06 9.24
C MET A 100 25.70 -9.19 10.27
N LYS A 101 24.66 -9.98 10.14
CA LYS A 101 24.44 -11.16 10.99
C LYS A 101 24.98 -12.38 10.27
N LEU A 102 25.85 -13.13 10.94
CA LEU A 102 26.23 -14.45 10.49
C LEU A 102 25.08 -15.41 10.86
N ASN A 103 24.55 -16.08 9.85
CA ASN A 103 23.42 -17.01 9.97
C ASN A 103 23.80 -18.47 9.71
N ARG A 104 25.08 -18.73 9.48
CA ARG A 104 25.66 -20.05 9.24
C ARG A 104 27.14 -20.06 9.63
N GLU A 105 27.71 -21.25 9.81
CA GLU A 105 29.16 -21.44 9.95
C GLU A 105 29.89 -21.05 8.63
N PRO A 106 31.15 -20.62 8.71
CA PRO A 106 31.94 -20.30 7.52
C PRO A 106 32.18 -21.53 6.64
N ASP A 107 32.01 -21.37 5.31
CA ASP A 107 32.29 -22.44 4.35
C ASP A 107 33.79 -22.72 4.22
N GLU A 108 34.63 -21.72 4.51
CA GLU A 108 36.08 -21.80 4.45
C GLU A 108 36.70 -20.99 5.60
N VAL A 109 37.78 -21.53 6.20
CA VAL A 109 38.57 -20.84 7.23
C VAL A 109 39.97 -20.66 6.69
N VAL A 110 40.39 -19.40 6.50
CA VAL A 110 41.72 -19.06 5.99
C VAL A 110 42.60 -18.56 7.14
N PRO A 111 43.60 -19.34 7.61
CA PRO A 111 44.51 -18.90 8.65
C PRO A 111 45.56 -17.94 8.07
N HIS A 112 45.63 -16.72 8.63
CA HIS A 112 46.71 -15.75 8.32
C HIS A 112 47.88 -15.91 9.29
N ILE A 113 48.90 -16.60 8.83
CA ILE A 113 50.13 -16.86 9.60
C ILE A 113 51.10 -15.69 9.43
N PRO A 114 51.80 -15.26 10.51
CA PRO A 114 52.79 -14.18 10.40
C PRO A 114 53.85 -14.48 9.32
N GLU A 115 54.19 -13.47 8.49
CA GLU A 115 55.11 -13.62 7.35
C GLU A 115 56.42 -14.29 7.74
N LYS A 116 57.00 -13.95 8.90
CA LYS A 116 58.23 -14.53 9.41
C LYS A 116 58.09 -16.02 9.79
N CYS A 117 56.87 -16.53 9.96
CA CYS A 117 56.60 -17.94 10.27
C CYS A 117 56.23 -18.74 8.99
N GLN A 118 56.01 -18.06 7.86
CA GLN A 118 55.77 -18.75 6.58
C GLN A 118 57.09 -19.37 6.10
N GLY A 119 57.06 -20.70 5.94
CA GLY A 119 58.27 -21.49 5.55
C GLY A 119 59.32 -21.68 6.66
N CYS A 120 59.01 -21.37 7.90
CA CYS A 120 59.92 -21.58 9.01
C CYS A 120 60.12 -23.10 9.28
N PRO A 121 61.33 -23.66 9.22
CA PRO A 121 61.58 -25.08 9.41
C PRO A 121 61.25 -25.57 10.81
N LYS A 122 61.09 -24.69 11.81
CA LYS A 122 60.70 -24.98 13.18
C LYS A 122 59.23 -24.60 13.49
N ALA A 123 58.40 -24.33 12.49
CA ALA A 123 56.98 -23.91 12.69
C ALA A 123 56.16 -24.96 13.48
N TYR A 124 56.53 -26.23 13.39
CA TYR A 124 55.91 -27.31 14.12
C TYR A 124 56.08 -27.25 15.65
N LEU A 125 57.01 -26.44 16.13
CA LEU A 125 57.21 -26.22 17.59
C LEU A 125 56.35 -25.05 18.12
N CYS A 126 55.76 -24.25 17.23
CA CYS A 126 55.03 -23.06 17.60
C CYS A 126 53.55 -23.41 17.94
N THR A 127 53.06 -22.98 19.09
CA THR A 127 51.64 -23.00 19.41
C THR A 127 50.99 -21.73 18.88
N MET A 128 50.26 -21.84 17.75
CA MET A 128 49.53 -20.75 17.17
C MET A 128 48.13 -20.67 17.76
N LYS A 129 47.67 -19.46 18.16
CA LYS A 129 46.32 -19.23 18.65
C LYS A 129 45.70 -18.14 17.81
N CYS A 130 44.41 -18.30 17.45
CA CYS A 130 43.63 -17.26 16.81
C CYS A 130 43.43 -16.11 17.81
N CYS A 131 43.82 -14.91 17.42
CA CYS A 131 43.64 -13.69 18.22
C CYS A 131 42.48 -12.81 17.75
N GLU A 132 42.10 -12.88 16.47
CA GLU A 132 41.00 -12.13 15.88
C GLU A 132 40.44 -12.91 14.68
N THR A 133 39.10 -12.87 14.50
CA THR A 133 38.45 -13.44 13.35
C THR A 133 37.63 -12.34 12.65
N ARG A 134 37.78 -12.26 11.32
CA ARG A 134 36.98 -11.40 10.45
C ARG A 134 36.25 -12.26 9.46
N TYR A 135 35.03 -11.81 9.08
CA TYR A 135 34.16 -12.57 8.19
C TYR A 135 33.89 -11.77 6.92
N GLU A 136 33.90 -12.45 5.79
CA GLU A 136 33.63 -11.91 4.47
C GLU A 136 32.58 -12.79 3.77
N TYR A 137 31.55 -12.17 3.17
CA TYR A 137 30.65 -12.87 2.25
C TYR A 137 31.14 -12.66 0.83
N GLU A 138 31.68 -13.70 0.20
CA GLU A 138 32.06 -13.70 -1.20
C GLU A 138 30.96 -14.31 -2.06
N ALA A 139 30.66 -13.69 -3.21
CA ALA A 139 29.66 -14.20 -4.18
C ALA A 139 30.37 -14.81 -5.37
N VAL A 140 30.43 -16.15 -5.44
CA VAL A 140 30.96 -16.88 -6.59
C VAL A 140 29.82 -17.38 -7.47
N VAL A 141 29.68 -16.84 -8.69
CA VAL A 141 28.71 -17.33 -9.68
C VAL A 141 29.40 -18.39 -10.57
N GLN A 142 29.11 -19.65 -10.29
CA GLN A 142 29.63 -20.76 -11.04
C GLN A 142 28.54 -21.42 -11.89
N THR A 143 28.75 -21.53 -13.18
CA THR A 143 27.92 -22.30 -14.12
C THR A 143 28.55 -23.66 -14.41
N LYS A 144 27.75 -24.73 -14.37
CA LYS A 144 28.21 -26.10 -14.64
C LYS A 144 27.59 -26.61 -15.96
N LEU A 145 28.40 -27.12 -16.86
CA LEU A 145 27.94 -27.89 -17.99
C LEU A 145 28.06 -29.38 -17.65
N ILE A 146 26.91 -30.08 -17.58
CA ILE A 146 26.84 -31.50 -17.19
C ILE A 146 26.56 -32.35 -18.42
N ALA A 147 27.41 -33.34 -18.67
CA ALA A 147 27.21 -34.33 -19.73
C ALA A 147 26.62 -35.62 -19.16
N HIS A 148 25.38 -35.91 -19.51
CA HIS A 148 24.72 -37.17 -19.16
C HIS A 148 25.02 -38.19 -20.25
N LYS A 149 25.79 -39.25 -19.94
CA LYS A 149 26.17 -40.30 -20.86
C LYS A 149 25.37 -41.57 -20.60
N LEU A 150 24.59 -41.99 -21.57
CA LEU A 150 23.84 -43.24 -21.47
C LEU A 150 24.77 -44.42 -21.85
N MET A 151 25.04 -45.25 -20.90
CA MET A 151 25.96 -46.41 -21.06
C MET A 151 25.16 -47.65 -21.48
N LYS A 152 25.81 -48.46 -22.34
CA LYS A 152 25.33 -49.78 -22.75
C LYS A 152 26.43 -50.80 -22.47
N CYS A 153 26.07 -51.96 -21.91
CA CYS A 153 26.97 -53.08 -21.73
C CYS A 153 26.31 -54.37 -22.16
N THR A 154 27.14 -55.37 -22.48
CA THR A 154 26.68 -56.73 -22.71
C THR A 154 27.17 -57.59 -21.56
N CYS A 155 26.27 -58.29 -20.84
CA CYS A 155 26.63 -59.14 -19.73
C CYS A 155 27.42 -60.36 -20.23
N PRO A 156 28.65 -60.58 -19.76
CA PRO A 156 29.47 -61.69 -20.24
C PRO A 156 28.91 -63.05 -19.81
N LEU A 157 28.07 -63.10 -18.78
CA LEU A 157 27.48 -64.34 -18.27
C LEU A 157 26.20 -64.73 -18.99
N SER A 158 25.33 -63.76 -19.37
CA SER A 158 24.05 -64.05 -19.99
C SER A 158 23.97 -63.70 -21.48
N GLY A 159 24.98 -63.00 -22.01
CA GLY A 159 24.96 -62.47 -23.38
C GLY A 159 23.94 -61.33 -23.59
N GLN A 160 23.17 -60.96 -22.57
CA GLN A 160 22.14 -59.91 -22.67
C GLN A 160 22.75 -58.50 -22.76
N SER A 161 22.22 -57.70 -23.67
CA SER A 161 22.57 -56.30 -23.78
C SER A 161 21.69 -55.49 -22.88
N MET A 162 22.29 -54.71 -21.98
CA MET A 162 21.61 -53.79 -21.04
C MET A 162 21.98 -52.34 -21.34
N LYS A 163 21.02 -51.45 -21.23
CA LYS A 163 21.18 -50.04 -21.44
C LYS A 163 20.66 -49.28 -20.23
N GLY A 164 21.41 -48.29 -19.76
CA GLY A 164 20.97 -47.39 -18.72
C GLY A 164 19.75 -46.55 -19.14
N THR A 165 19.22 -45.75 -18.22
CA THR A 165 18.13 -44.78 -18.46
C THR A 165 18.58 -43.41 -18.01
N PHE A 166 18.14 -42.37 -18.72
CA PHE A 166 18.31 -41.00 -18.26
C PHE A 166 17.37 -40.71 -17.06
N PRO A 167 17.76 -39.85 -16.13
CA PRO A 167 16.84 -39.31 -15.17
C PRO A 167 15.62 -38.66 -15.83
N ALA A 168 14.45 -38.71 -15.19
CA ALA A 168 13.18 -38.21 -15.77
C ALA A 168 13.22 -36.76 -16.20
N ASN A 169 14.01 -35.92 -15.54
CA ASN A 169 14.21 -34.51 -15.87
C ASN A 169 15.20 -34.26 -17.02
N ILE A 170 15.83 -35.29 -17.57
CA ILE A 170 16.75 -35.20 -18.73
C ILE A 170 16.05 -35.74 -19.97
N THR A 171 15.33 -34.87 -20.66
CA THR A 171 14.48 -35.22 -21.83
C THR A 171 15.05 -34.78 -23.16
N GLY A 172 15.86 -33.72 -23.19
CA GLY A 172 16.43 -33.14 -24.40
C GLY A 172 17.91 -33.48 -24.61
N THR A 173 18.35 -33.46 -25.86
CA THR A 173 19.76 -33.59 -26.18
C THR A 173 20.62 -32.42 -25.66
N LYS A 174 20.01 -31.24 -25.55
CA LYS A 174 20.54 -30.03 -24.92
C LYS A 174 19.41 -29.34 -24.17
N GLN A 175 19.62 -29.05 -22.92
CA GLN A 175 18.60 -28.38 -22.07
C GLN A 175 19.25 -27.52 -21.00
N TYR A 176 18.48 -26.59 -20.44
CA TYR A 176 18.87 -25.84 -19.26
C TYR A 176 18.31 -26.54 -18.03
N GLY A 177 19.13 -26.64 -16.98
CA GLY A 177 18.70 -27.20 -15.71
C GLY A 177 17.75 -26.29 -14.95
N SER A 178 17.02 -26.85 -13.99
CA SER A 178 16.04 -26.12 -13.17
C SER A 178 16.64 -24.90 -12.44
N GLY A 179 17.94 -24.91 -12.09
CA GLY A 179 18.61 -23.76 -11.48
C GLY A 179 18.72 -22.55 -12.43
N VAL A 180 19.02 -22.77 -13.72
CA VAL A 180 19.01 -21.67 -14.72
C VAL A 180 17.59 -21.15 -14.94
N ALA A 181 16.63 -22.06 -15.00
CA ALA A 181 15.23 -21.71 -15.17
C ALA A 181 14.68 -20.93 -13.96
N ALA A 182 15.00 -21.36 -12.74
CA ALA A 182 14.65 -20.64 -11.51
C ALA A 182 15.27 -19.25 -11.46
N LEU A 183 16.53 -19.09 -11.85
CA LEU A 183 17.20 -17.79 -11.92
C LEU A 183 16.50 -16.86 -12.92
N ALA A 184 16.19 -17.34 -14.11
CA ALA A 184 15.48 -16.55 -15.13
C ALA A 184 14.09 -16.13 -14.64
N THR A 185 13.35 -17.03 -14.02
CA THR A 185 12.02 -16.76 -13.44
C THR A 185 12.10 -15.76 -12.29
N SER A 186 13.06 -15.88 -11.38
CA SER A 186 13.28 -14.94 -10.27
C SER A 186 13.61 -13.53 -10.79
N LEU A 187 14.50 -13.41 -11.79
CA LEU A 187 14.82 -12.12 -12.41
C LEU A 187 13.61 -11.50 -13.11
N PHE A 188 12.71 -12.30 -13.68
CA PHE A 188 11.49 -11.82 -14.31
C PHE A 188 10.44 -11.36 -13.31
N THR A 189 10.18 -12.15 -12.25
CA THR A 189 9.09 -11.93 -11.30
C THR A 189 9.49 -11.03 -10.14
N VAL A 190 10.63 -11.27 -9.51
CA VAL A 190 11.12 -10.53 -8.34
C VAL A 190 12.02 -9.37 -8.75
N GLY A 191 12.88 -9.58 -9.77
CA GLY A 191 13.73 -8.53 -10.33
C GLY A 191 13.00 -7.59 -11.30
N TYR A 192 11.77 -7.94 -11.73
CA TYR A 192 10.95 -7.18 -12.68
C TYR A 192 11.63 -6.91 -14.01
N MET A 193 12.63 -7.70 -14.36
CA MET A 193 13.41 -7.52 -15.59
C MET A 193 12.62 -7.93 -16.83
N SER A 194 12.93 -7.30 -17.97
CA SER A 194 12.44 -7.75 -19.27
C SER A 194 13.21 -8.98 -19.74
N VAL A 195 12.57 -9.81 -20.57
CA VAL A 195 13.17 -11.01 -21.16
C VAL A 195 14.51 -10.71 -21.86
N ASP A 196 14.61 -9.58 -22.58
CA ASP A 196 15.86 -9.15 -23.24
C ASP A 196 16.98 -8.85 -22.23
N ARG A 197 16.67 -8.17 -21.12
CA ARG A 197 17.66 -7.90 -20.07
C ARG A 197 18.11 -9.17 -19.36
N ILE A 198 17.18 -10.10 -19.10
CA ILE A 198 17.50 -11.41 -18.52
C ILE A 198 18.44 -12.18 -19.42
N GLN A 199 18.14 -12.22 -20.73
CA GLN A 199 18.99 -12.88 -21.73
C GLN A 199 20.42 -12.29 -21.72
N LYS A 200 20.56 -10.96 -21.72
CA LYS A 200 21.87 -10.28 -21.66
C LYS A 200 22.63 -10.57 -20.37
N LEU A 201 21.94 -10.57 -19.24
CA LEU A 201 22.55 -10.90 -17.94
C LEU A 201 23.03 -12.35 -17.89
N LEU A 202 22.19 -13.31 -18.29
CA LEU A 202 22.57 -14.73 -18.32
C LEU A 202 23.75 -15.01 -19.27
N ASN A 203 23.78 -14.36 -20.43
CA ASN A 203 24.91 -14.46 -21.33
C ASN A 203 26.21 -13.91 -20.73
N SER A 204 26.14 -12.79 -19.98
CA SER A 204 27.31 -12.26 -19.26
C SER A 204 27.82 -13.20 -18.18
N LEU A 205 26.97 -14.05 -17.63
CA LEU A 205 27.30 -15.13 -16.70
C LEU A 205 27.72 -16.43 -17.42
N ARG A 206 28.04 -16.37 -18.71
CA ARG A 206 28.45 -17.51 -19.55
C ARG A 206 27.38 -18.61 -19.71
N ILE A 207 26.10 -18.21 -19.61
CA ILE A 207 24.95 -19.10 -19.91
C ILE A 207 24.40 -18.65 -21.28
N PRO A 208 24.76 -19.32 -22.38
CA PRO A 208 24.32 -18.93 -23.74
C PRO A 208 22.83 -19.25 -23.89
N ILE A 209 21.98 -18.24 -23.83
CA ILE A 209 20.53 -18.41 -23.90
C ILE A 209 19.90 -17.38 -24.84
N SER A 210 18.86 -17.79 -25.57
CA SER A 210 18.08 -16.89 -26.41
C SER A 210 16.93 -16.24 -25.66
N THR A 211 16.43 -15.10 -26.15
CA THR A 211 15.22 -14.44 -25.61
C THR A 211 13.99 -15.36 -25.71
N GLY A 212 13.85 -16.13 -26.78
CA GLY A 212 12.76 -17.10 -26.93
C GLY A 212 12.81 -18.20 -25.87
N THR A 213 14.02 -18.69 -25.54
CA THR A 213 14.19 -19.68 -24.46
C THR A 213 13.84 -19.10 -23.09
N VAL A 214 14.27 -17.86 -22.79
CA VAL A 214 13.88 -17.18 -21.55
C VAL A 214 12.37 -17.03 -21.47
N GLN A 215 11.70 -16.69 -22.58
CA GLN A 215 10.24 -16.60 -22.60
C GLN A 215 9.58 -17.97 -22.34
N ASN A 216 10.07 -19.04 -22.96
CA ASN A 216 9.56 -20.39 -22.74
C ASN A 216 9.73 -20.83 -21.27
N ILE A 217 10.84 -20.48 -20.62
CA ILE A 217 11.07 -20.73 -19.19
C ILE A 217 10.02 -20.02 -18.35
N VAL A 218 9.75 -18.74 -18.61
CA VAL A 218 8.74 -17.96 -17.90
C VAL A 218 7.33 -18.52 -18.12
N ASP A 219 7.02 -18.91 -19.36
CA ASP A 219 5.73 -19.53 -19.71
C ASP A 219 5.53 -20.88 -18.97
N SER A 220 6.59 -21.71 -18.89
CA SER A 220 6.59 -22.97 -18.16
C SER A 220 6.38 -22.76 -16.65
N ALA A 221 7.06 -21.78 -16.06
CA ALA A 221 6.86 -21.41 -14.65
C ALA A 221 5.40 -21.02 -14.35
N ALA A 222 4.80 -20.24 -15.28
CA ALA A 222 3.41 -19.81 -15.12
C ALA A 222 2.41 -20.99 -15.23
N LEU A 223 2.69 -21.98 -16.08
CA LEU A 223 1.88 -23.21 -16.17
C LEU A 223 1.95 -24.00 -14.86
N SER A 224 3.13 -24.18 -14.29
CA SER A 224 3.31 -24.86 -13.00
C SER A 224 2.65 -24.07 -11.84
N ALA A 225 2.77 -22.74 -11.83
CA ALA A 225 2.10 -21.90 -10.84
C ALA A 225 0.57 -21.97 -10.94
N LYS A 226 0.03 -22.19 -12.14
CA LYS A 226 -1.43 -22.29 -12.39
C LYS A 226 -2.06 -23.46 -11.66
N GLU A 227 -1.34 -24.54 -11.43
CA GLU A 227 -1.80 -25.71 -10.70
C GLU A 227 -2.13 -25.37 -9.23
N SER A 228 -1.38 -24.45 -8.61
CA SER A 228 -1.59 -23.99 -7.22
C SER A 228 -2.52 -22.77 -7.09
N GLU A 229 -2.89 -22.13 -8.20
CA GLU A 229 -3.69 -20.88 -8.19
C GLU A 229 -5.05 -21.07 -7.51
N SER A 230 -5.74 -22.19 -7.77
CA SER A 230 -7.05 -22.48 -7.17
C SER A 230 -6.97 -22.61 -5.64
N VAL A 231 -5.94 -23.30 -5.15
CA VAL A 231 -5.70 -23.46 -3.70
C VAL A 231 -5.41 -22.12 -3.04
N ILE A 232 -4.50 -21.32 -3.62
CA ILE A 232 -4.18 -19.98 -3.10
C ILE A 232 -5.44 -19.10 -3.06
N ARG A 233 -6.23 -19.08 -4.16
CA ARG A 233 -7.47 -18.30 -4.23
C ARG A 233 -8.47 -18.76 -3.18
N GLN A 234 -8.66 -20.07 -3.02
CA GLN A 234 -9.53 -20.64 -2.01
C GLN A 234 -9.13 -20.22 -0.60
N LYS A 235 -7.85 -20.35 -0.23
CA LYS A 235 -7.33 -19.95 1.09
C LYS A 235 -7.53 -18.46 1.37
N VAL A 236 -7.31 -17.60 0.37
CA VAL A 236 -7.60 -16.16 0.49
C VAL A 236 -9.09 -15.90 0.68
N THR A 237 -9.96 -16.68 0.02
CA THR A 237 -11.43 -16.52 0.09
C THR A 237 -11.98 -16.98 1.45
N GLU A 238 -11.50 -18.09 1.96
CA GLU A 238 -11.95 -18.71 3.22
C GLU A 238 -11.43 -17.99 4.48
N HIS A 239 -10.36 -17.21 4.37
CA HIS A 239 -9.74 -16.56 5.52
C HIS A 239 -10.66 -15.51 6.14
N ASP A 240 -10.65 -15.39 7.49
CA ASP A 240 -11.53 -14.46 8.23
C ASP A 240 -11.40 -13.00 7.82
N VAL A 241 -10.17 -12.52 7.58
CA VAL A 241 -9.89 -11.13 7.18
C VAL A 241 -9.10 -11.11 5.89
N THR A 242 -9.62 -10.46 4.87
CA THR A 242 -8.97 -10.31 3.57
C THR A 242 -8.81 -8.84 3.21
N ASN A 243 -7.59 -8.46 2.87
CA ASN A 243 -7.22 -7.11 2.45
C ASN A 243 -7.25 -7.01 0.92
N PHE A 244 -7.94 -6.03 0.37
CA PHE A 244 -8.07 -5.80 -1.06
C PHE A 244 -7.48 -4.46 -1.47
N ASP A 245 -6.79 -4.44 -2.61
CA ASP A 245 -6.34 -3.20 -3.26
C ASP A 245 -6.18 -3.42 -4.76
N GLU A 246 -6.18 -2.35 -5.55
CA GLU A 246 -5.98 -2.41 -7.00
C GLU A 246 -5.15 -1.22 -7.49
N THR A 247 -4.37 -1.46 -8.53
CA THR A 247 -3.55 -0.42 -9.16
C THR A 247 -3.61 -0.48 -10.67
N GLY A 248 -3.51 0.68 -11.32
CA GLY A 248 -3.41 0.75 -12.77
C GLY A 248 -2.17 0.03 -13.28
N PHE A 249 -2.34 -0.74 -14.34
CA PHE A 249 -1.34 -1.62 -14.92
C PHE A 249 -1.46 -1.61 -16.45
N ARG A 250 -0.36 -1.42 -17.18
CA ARG A 250 -0.45 -1.28 -18.64
C ARG A 250 -0.17 -2.59 -19.37
N VAL A 251 -1.11 -2.96 -20.25
CA VAL A 251 -1.00 -4.11 -21.15
C VAL A 251 -1.30 -3.65 -22.57
N ALA A 252 -0.42 -3.92 -23.51
CA ALA A 252 -0.52 -3.48 -24.91
C ALA A 252 -0.82 -1.96 -25.03
N LYS A 253 -0.17 -1.15 -24.19
CA LYS A 253 -0.37 0.31 -24.05
C LYS A 253 -1.74 0.74 -23.47
N LYS A 254 -2.69 -0.19 -23.30
CA LYS A 254 -4.00 0.08 -22.70
C LYS A 254 -3.94 -0.05 -21.16
N LEU A 255 -4.76 0.73 -20.47
CA LEU A 255 -4.91 0.64 -19.03
C LEU A 255 -5.69 -0.63 -18.67
N HIS A 256 -5.09 -1.45 -17.84
CA HIS A 256 -5.69 -2.57 -17.13
C HIS A 256 -5.53 -2.36 -15.63
N TRP A 257 -6.06 -3.24 -14.84
CA TRP A 257 -6.01 -3.14 -13.38
C TRP A 257 -5.49 -4.43 -12.77
N LEU A 258 -4.43 -4.31 -12.00
CA LEU A 258 -3.94 -5.38 -11.15
C LEU A 258 -4.74 -5.34 -9.85
N HIS A 259 -5.50 -6.37 -9.59
CA HIS A 259 -6.22 -6.60 -8.34
C HIS A 259 -5.40 -7.50 -7.45
N CYS A 260 -5.39 -7.21 -6.15
CA CYS A 260 -4.71 -7.99 -5.13
C CYS A 260 -5.69 -8.33 -4.00
N ALA A 261 -5.64 -9.56 -3.52
CA ALA A 261 -6.25 -9.99 -2.27
C ALA A 261 -5.19 -10.66 -1.39
N CYS A 262 -5.08 -10.20 -0.16
CA CYS A 262 -4.08 -10.67 0.82
C CYS A 262 -4.76 -11.12 2.11
N SER A 263 -4.41 -12.31 2.61
CA SER A 263 -4.93 -12.86 3.86
C SER A 263 -3.84 -13.63 4.58
N GLY A 264 -3.41 -13.16 5.74
CA GLY A 264 -2.27 -13.77 6.42
C GLY A 264 -1.06 -13.89 5.48
N PRO A 265 -0.50 -15.11 5.28
CA PRO A 265 0.61 -15.32 4.33
C PRO A 265 0.16 -15.50 2.87
N TRP A 266 -1.13 -15.58 2.59
CA TRP A 266 -1.66 -15.84 1.26
C TRP A 266 -1.77 -14.56 0.43
N ARG A 267 -1.34 -14.62 -0.83
CA ARG A 267 -1.31 -13.49 -1.78
C ARG A 267 -1.88 -13.93 -3.11
N PHE A 268 -2.92 -13.27 -3.58
CA PHE A 268 -3.56 -13.58 -4.86
C PHE A 268 -3.65 -12.35 -5.74
N TYR A 269 -3.23 -12.47 -6.99
CA TYR A 269 -3.20 -11.37 -7.95
C TYR A 269 -3.90 -11.77 -9.24
N THR A 270 -4.66 -10.83 -9.81
CA THR A 270 -5.23 -10.96 -11.15
C THR A 270 -5.12 -9.66 -11.93
N VAL A 271 -5.03 -9.74 -13.26
CA VAL A 271 -5.05 -8.57 -14.14
C VAL A 271 -6.38 -8.50 -14.86
N GLN A 272 -7.12 -7.39 -14.71
CA GLN A 272 -8.43 -7.19 -15.29
C GLN A 272 -8.48 -5.95 -16.18
N GLU A 273 -9.37 -5.90 -17.16
CA GLU A 273 -9.56 -4.73 -18.03
C GLU A 273 -10.26 -3.59 -17.29
N ARG A 274 -11.10 -3.91 -16.33
CA ARG A 274 -11.90 -2.97 -15.56
C ARG A 274 -11.45 -2.92 -14.10
N ARG A 275 -11.52 -1.73 -13.53
CA ARG A 275 -11.25 -1.52 -12.09
C ARG A 275 -12.44 -1.96 -11.23
N GLY A 276 -13.65 -1.68 -11.72
CA GLY A 276 -14.88 -1.73 -10.95
C GLY A 276 -15.34 -3.11 -10.56
N GLU A 277 -16.64 -3.23 -10.36
CA GLU A 277 -17.33 -4.45 -9.99
C GLU A 277 -16.99 -5.64 -10.91
N GLU A 278 -16.99 -5.41 -12.23
CA GLU A 278 -16.59 -6.44 -13.20
C GLU A 278 -15.17 -7.01 -12.93
N GLY A 279 -14.21 -6.17 -12.51
CA GLY A 279 -12.84 -6.61 -12.18
C GLY A 279 -12.79 -7.37 -10.86
N ILE A 280 -13.55 -6.94 -9.86
CA ILE A 280 -13.68 -7.62 -8.56
C ILE A 280 -14.35 -8.98 -8.73
N ASP A 281 -15.42 -9.04 -9.52
CA ASP A 281 -16.13 -10.29 -9.83
C ASP A 281 -15.24 -11.27 -10.57
N ALA A 282 -14.51 -10.79 -11.58
CA ALA A 282 -13.58 -11.61 -12.36
C ALA A 282 -12.40 -12.16 -11.52
N MET A 283 -12.02 -11.48 -10.45
CA MET A 283 -11.04 -11.98 -9.49
C MET A 283 -11.56 -13.22 -8.74
N GLY A 284 -12.86 -13.28 -8.45
CA GLY A 284 -13.53 -14.43 -7.87
C GLY A 284 -13.19 -14.71 -6.40
N VAL A 285 -12.69 -13.71 -5.64
CA VAL A 285 -12.45 -13.81 -4.20
C VAL A 285 -13.63 -13.22 -3.43
N LEU A 286 -13.85 -11.91 -3.55
CA LEU A 286 -14.89 -11.21 -2.78
C LEU A 286 -16.31 -11.69 -3.06
N PRO A 287 -16.72 -11.97 -4.31
CA PRO A 287 -18.05 -12.51 -4.59
C PRO A 287 -18.33 -13.89 -3.98
N ASN A 288 -17.26 -14.71 -3.83
CA ASN A 288 -17.34 -16.07 -3.32
C ASN A 288 -17.00 -16.20 -1.84
N LYS A 289 -16.74 -15.08 -1.15
CA LYS A 289 -16.44 -15.07 0.28
C LYS A 289 -17.75 -15.19 1.07
N GLU A 290 -17.82 -16.16 1.97
CA GLU A 290 -18.98 -16.38 2.84
C GLU A 290 -18.68 -15.87 4.25
N GLY A 291 -19.06 -14.62 4.52
CA GLY A 291 -18.77 -13.97 5.81
C GLY A 291 -17.33 -13.45 5.93
N GLY A 292 -16.90 -13.19 7.17
CA GLY A 292 -15.63 -12.55 7.46
C GLY A 292 -15.56 -11.07 7.09
N VAL A 293 -14.35 -10.50 7.08
CA VAL A 293 -14.13 -9.07 6.89
C VAL A 293 -13.32 -8.79 5.63
N ALA A 294 -13.80 -7.86 4.80
CA ALA A 294 -13.08 -7.29 3.67
C ALA A 294 -12.50 -5.91 4.06
N THR A 295 -11.18 -5.82 4.13
CA THR A 295 -10.47 -4.55 4.40
C THR A 295 -10.08 -3.91 3.06
N HIS A 296 -10.41 -2.62 2.87
CA HIS A 296 -10.12 -1.90 1.62
C HIS A 296 -10.09 -0.38 1.84
N ASP A 297 -9.76 0.37 0.79
CA ASP A 297 -9.99 1.81 0.75
C ASP A 297 -11.52 2.10 0.65
N PHE A 298 -11.90 3.39 0.77
CA PHE A 298 -13.31 3.78 0.70
C PHE A 298 -13.84 3.82 -0.75
N TRP A 299 -13.49 2.84 -1.58
CA TRP A 299 -13.99 2.80 -2.94
C TRP A 299 -15.35 2.08 -3.04
N LYS A 300 -16.34 2.78 -3.60
CA LYS A 300 -17.76 2.37 -3.55
C LYS A 300 -18.08 0.96 -4.05
N PRO A 301 -17.47 0.42 -5.13
CA PRO A 301 -17.79 -0.92 -5.60
C PRO A 301 -17.66 -2.01 -4.54
N TYR A 302 -16.71 -1.91 -3.61
CA TYR A 302 -16.57 -2.90 -2.54
C TYR A 302 -17.82 -3.02 -1.66
N HIS A 303 -18.51 -1.90 -1.36
CA HIS A 303 -19.71 -1.89 -0.52
C HIS A 303 -20.95 -2.54 -1.14
N LYS A 304 -20.89 -3.00 -2.39
CA LYS A 304 -21.96 -3.77 -3.02
C LYS A 304 -22.01 -5.20 -2.50
N TYR A 305 -20.91 -5.74 -2.03
CA TYR A 305 -20.80 -7.09 -1.52
C TYR A 305 -21.30 -7.14 -0.07
N LYS A 306 -22.55 -7.63 0.12
CA LYS A 306 -23.21 -7.70 1.43
C LYS A 306 -23.04 -9.04 2.14
N ASN A 307 -22.37 -9.97 1.50
CA ASN A 307 -21.97 -11.27 2.01
C ASN A 307 -20.82 -11.22 3.00
N VAL A 308 -20.18 -10.06 3.17
CA VAL A 308 -19.05 -9.81 4.08
C VAL A 308 -19.28 -8.54 4.89
N GLU A 309 -18.60 -8.45 6.02
CA GLU A 309 -18.42 -7.19 6.73
C GLU A 309 -17.28 -6.37 6.11
N HIS A 310 -17.36 -5.03 6.22
CA HIS A 310 -16.33 -4.15 5.66
C HIS A 310 -15.48 -3.51 6.75
N ALA A 311 -14.19 -3.29 6.44
CA ALA A 311 -13.30 -2.50 7.28
C ALA A 311 -12.56 -1.47 6.41
N MET A 312 -12.46 -0.24 6.93
CA MET A 312 -11.85 0.86 6.20
C MET A 312 -10.38 1.04 6.57
N CYS A 313 -9.52 1.24 5.56
CA CYS A 313 -8.15 1.66 5.78
C CYS A 313 -8.09 3.02 6.47
N CYS A 314 -7.77 3.04 7.76
CA CYS A 314 -7.69 4.29 8.52
C CYS A 314 -6.57 5.21 8.05
N ALA A 315 -5.50 4.70 7.42
CA ALA A 315 -4.45 5.55 6.86
C ALA A 315 -4.98 6.49 5.76
N HIS A 316 -5.91 6.03 4.92
CA HIS A 316 -6.58 6.86 3.92
C HIS A 316 -7.46 7.93 4.58
N LEU A 317 -8.22 7.54 5.59
CA LEU A 317 -9.05 8.47 6.36
C LEU A 317 -8.22 9.52 7.10
N GLU A 318 -7.07 9.13 7.67
CA GLU A 318 -6.15 10.07 8.31
C GLU A 318 -5.62 11.13 7.34
N ARG A 319 -5.27 10.75 6.10
CA ARG A 319 -4.85 11.72 5.07
C ARG A 319 -5.97 12.71 4.74
N GLU A 320 -7.20 12.23 4.62
CA GLU A 320 -8.36 13.10 4.39
C GLU A 320 -8.67 14.01 5.60
N LEU A 321 -8.45 13.54 6.82
CA LEU A 321 -8.55 14.35 8.04
C LEU A 321 -7.46 15.43 8.10
N VAL A 322 -6.23 15.13 7.62
CA VAL A 322 -5.18 16.14 7.47
C VAL A 322 -5.60 17.22 6.48
N TYR A 323 -6.12 16.82 5.31
CA TYR A 323 -6.65 17.78 4.34
C TYR A 323 -7.75 18.66 4.94
N ALA A 324 -8.72 18.08 5.65
CA ALA A 324 -9.78 18.82 6.30
C ALA A 324 -9.26 19.78 7.38
N ALA A 325 -8.24 19.37 8.14
CA ALA A 325 -7.61 20.20 9.17
C ALA A 325 -6.80 21.37 8.59
N GLU A 326 -6.19 21.21 7.43
CA GLU A 326 -5.44 22.24 6.71
C GLU A 326 -6.38 23.21 5.98
N THR A 327 -7.57 22.74 5.57
CA THR A 327 -8.57 23.54 4.84
C THR A 327 -9.61 24.09 5.79
N GLY A 328 -9.66 25.41 5.99
CA GLY A 328 -10.68 26.08 6.79
C GLY A 328 -10.64 25.80 8.30
N ASN A 329 -9.46 25.51 8.85
CA ASN A 329 -9.21 25.35 10.31
C ASN A 329 -10.19 24.40 11.03
N GLN A 330 -10.44 23.23 10.46
CA GLN A 330 -11.39 22.23 10.96
C GLN A 330 -10.86 21.50 12.22
N ALA A 331 -11.07 22.09 13.40
CA ALA A 331 -10.58 21.56 14.68
C ALA A 331 -11.10 20.13 14.99
N TRP A 332 -12.32 19.78 14.54
CA TRP A 332 -12.88 18.45 14.69
C TRP A 332 -12.03 17.38 13.99
N ALA A 333 -11.46 17.69 12.81
CA ALA A 333 -10.65 16.75 12.05
C ALA A 333 -9.35 16.38 12.77
N LYS A 334 -8.68 17.36 13.40
CA LYS A 334 -7.51 17.12 14.26
C LYS A 334 -7.87 16.22 15.46
N LYS A 335 -9.01 16.49 16.09
CA LYS A 335 -9.49 15.70 17.25
C LYS A 335 -9.86 14.28 16.86
N LEU A 336 -10.55 14.09 15.74
CA LEU A 336 -10.95 12.77 15.27
C LEU A 336 -9.72 11.92 14.87
N ARG A 337 -8.77 12.51 14.15
CA ARG A 337 -7.51 11.85 13.82
C ARG A 337 -6.76 11.38 15.06
N LYS A 338 -6.62 12.28 16.07
CA LYS A 338 -5.96 11.93 17.33
C LYS A 338 -6.70 10.81 18.08
N LEU A 339 -8.03 10.80 18.06
CA LEU A 339 -8.84 9.76 18.68
C LEU A 339 -8.58 8.39 18.01
N LEU A 340 -8.61 8.30 16.67
CA LEU A 340 -8.35 7.06 15.94
C LEU A 340 -6.95 6.52 16.24
N GLN A 341 -5.93 7.40 16.26
CA GLN A 341 -4.56 7.04 16.61
C GLN A 341 -4.44 6.54 18.04
N LEU A 342 -5.12 7.20 19.00
CA LEU A 342 -5.14 6.79 20.40
C LEU A 342 -5.77 5.40 20.58
N MET A 343 -6.91 5.15 19.92
CA MET A 343 -7.57 3.84 19.94
C MET A 343 -6.66 2.75 19.38
N CYS A 344 -5.98 3.03 18.24
CA CYS A 344 -5.04 2.10 17.65
C CYS A 344 -3.84 1.80 18.58
N HIS A 345 -3.28 2.84 19.19
CA HIS A 345 -2.17 2.70 20.14
C HIS A 345 -2.58 1.87 21.36
N ARG A 346 -3.69 2.22 21.97
CA ARG A 346 -4.22 1.52 23.14
C ARG A 346 -4.55 0.05 22.85
N ARG A 347 -5.16 -0.23 21.68
CA ARG A 347 -5.35 -1.61 21.22
C ARG A 347 -4.03 -2.39 21.21
N ASN A 348 -2.98 -1.79 20.61
CA ASN A 348 -1.69 -2.46 20.49
C ASN A 348 -1.01 -2.68 21.85
N GLU A 349 -1.20 -1.79 22.82
CA GLU A 349 -0.78 -1.99 24.21
C GLU A 349 -1.50 -3.20 24.83
N LEU A 350 -2.84 -3.20 24.75
CA LEU A 350 -3.65 -4.30 25.30
C LEU A 350 -3.32 -5.65 24.62
N MET A 351 -3.06 -5.65 23.32
CA MET A 351 -2.59 -6.87 22.62
C MET A 351 -1.22 -7.33 23.14
N ALA A 352 -0.30 -6.41 23.45
CA ALA A 352 1.00 -6.77 24.04
C ALA A 352 0.84 -7.33 25.46
N ASP A 353 -0.22 -6.96 26.16
CA ASP A 353 -0.61 -7.48 27.46
C ASP A 353 -1.51 -8.74 27.37
N ASN A 354 -1.54 -9.40 26.18
CA ASN A 354 -2.33 -10.61 25.88
C ASN A 354 -3.85 -10.45 26.06
N GLN A 355 -4.38 -9.23 25.95
CA GLN A 355 -5.82 -9.00 25.87
C GLN A 355 -6.30 -9.23 24.44
N SER A 356 -7.56 -9.64 24.26
CA SER A 356 -8.20 -9.88 22.96
C SER A 356 -9.25 -8.84 22.58
N GLU A 357 -9.63 -7.96 23.53
CA GLU A 357 -10.64 -6.92 23.34
C GLU A 357 -10.42 -5.74 24.28
N PHE A 358 -11.03 -4.62 23.97
CA PHE A 358 -11.07 -3.47 24.89
C PHE A 358 -11.97 -3.77 26.10
N PRO A 359 -11.62 -3.26 27.29
CA PRO A 359 -12.61 -3.15 28.37
C PRO A 359 -13.86 -2.42 27.88
N SER A 360 -15.05 -2.99 28.13
CA SER A 360 -16.32 -2.49 27.56
C SER A 360 -16.59 -1.03 27.85
N VAL A 361 -16.27 -0.56 29.07
CA VAL A 361 -16.41 0.84 29.48
C VAL A 361 -15.47 1.75 28.69
N GLU A 362 -14.20 1.34 28.52
CA GLU A 362 -13.19 2.10 27.77
C GLU A 362 -13.60 2.24 26.30
N LEU A 363 -14.02 1.14 25.68
CA LEU A 363 -14.51 1.16 24.29
C LEU A 363 -15.71 2.11 24.14
N GLN A 364 -16.69 2.02 25.06
CA GLN A 364 -17.87 2.88 25.00
C GLN A 364 -17.53 4.37 25.15
N GLU A 365 -16.53 4.71 25.97
CA GLU A 365 -16.04 6.09 26.06
C GLU A 365 -15.45 6.58 24.74
N TYR A 366 -14.65 5.74 24.04
CA TYR A 366 -14.12 6.08 22.73
C TYR A 366 -15.22 6.27 21.68
N LEU A 367 -16.22 5.38 21.66
CA LEU A 367 -17.37 5.49 20.77
C LEU A 367 -18.16 6.78 21.02
N ASN A 368 -18.40 7.14 22.28
CA ASN A 368 -19.09 8.37 22.66
C ASN A 368 -18.28 9.62 22.26
N LYS A 369 -16.95 9.60 22.42
CA LYS A 369 -16.05 10.67 21.99
C LYS A 369 -16.09 10.84 20.47
N TYR A 370 -16.08 9.71 19.74
CA TYR A 370 -16.19 9.70 18.26
C TYR A 370 -17.48 10.38 17.82
N ASP A 371 -18.63 9.95 18.33
CA ASP A 371 -19.94 10.50 17.97
C ASP A 371 -20.04 11.99 18.24
N LYS A 372 -19.58 12.45 19.41
CA LYS A 372 -19.54 13.88 19.76
C LYS A 372 -18.68 14.69 18.80
N ILE A 373 -17.52 14.18 18.37
CA ILE A 373 -16.63 14.88 17.45
C ILE A 373 -17.26 14.97 16.06
N VAL A 374 -17.83 13.87 15.55
CA VAL A 374 -18.50 13.82 14.23
C VAL A 374 -19.73 14.72 14.22
N ALA A 375 -20.58 14.65 15.25
CA ALA A 375 -21.76 15.50 15.38
C ALA A 375 -21.40 16.99 15.38
N ARG A 376 -20.36 17.39 16.15
CA ARG A 376 -19.86 18.76 16.14
C ARG A 376 -19.32 19.19 14.78
N GLY A 377 -18.62 18.29 14.07
CA GLY A 377 -18.14 18.51 12.71
C GLY A 377 -19.31 18.78 11.75
N LEU A 378 -20.39 18.02 11.85
CA LEU A 378 -21.59 18.17 11.02
C LEU A 378 -22.32 19.51 11.27
N VAL A 379 -22.33 19.99 12.52
CA VAL A 379 -22.92 21.30 12.89
C VAL A 379 -22.13 22.46 12.26
N VAL A 380 -20.80 22.44 12.34
CA VAL A 380 -19.94 23.51 11.79
C VAL A 380 -19.77 23.44 10.27
N ASN A 381 -20.23 22.37 9.64
CA ASN A 381 -20.22 22.20 8.18
C ASN A 381 -21.64 21.85 7.71
N PRO A 382 -22.59 22.77 7.74
CA PRO A 382 -23.97 22.53 7.30
C PRO A 382 -24.02 22.19 5.81
N ILE A 383 -25.10 21.57 5.38
CA ILE A 383 -25.38 21.37 3.97
C ILE A 383 -25.74 22.75 3.38
N PRO A 384 -25.10 23.20 2.29
CA PRO A 384 -25.45 24.47 1.68
C PRO A 384 -26.93 24.52 1.29
N GLU A 385 -27.55 25.66 1.42
CA GLU A 385 -28.93 25.86 0.99
C GLU A 385 -29.01 25.83 -0.54
N ARG A 386 -30.17 25.35 -1.03
CA ARG A 386 -30.42 25.30 -2.47
C ARG A 386 -30.79 26.69 -2.96
N LYS A 387 -30.05 27.23 -3.94
CA LYS A 387 -30.38 28.52 -4.57
C LYS A 387 -31.64 28.38 -5.40
N PRO A 388 -32.52 29.43 -5.49
CA PRO A 388 -33.67 29.42 -6.36
C PRO A 388 -33.27 29.09 -7.82
N GLY A 389 -34.01 28.18 -8.46
CA GLY A 389 -33.74 27.75 -9.86
C GLY A 389 -32.59 26.74 -10.02
N GLN A 390 -31.88 26.36 -8.97
CA GLN A 390 -30.78 25.36 -9.04
C GLN A 390 -31.35 23.94 -9.25
N ARG A 391 -31.05 23.34 -10.43
CA ARG A 391 -31.41 21.95 -10.77
C ARG A 391 -30.25 20.98 -10.43
N GLY A 392 -30.57 19.70 -10.24
CA GLY A 392 -29.58 18.63 -9.98
C GLY A 392 -29.26 18.40 -8.53
N ARG A 393 -28.27 17.50 -8.27
CA ARG A 393 -27.85 17.15 -6.91
C ARG A 393 -27.05 18.27 -6.27
N LEU A 394 -27.43 18.66 -5.06
CA LEU A 394 -26.71 19.69 -4.30
C LEU A 394 -25.27 19.24 -4.00
N LYS A 395 -24.29 20.11 -4.32
CA LYS A 395 -22.87 19.86 -4.01
C LYS A 395 -22.62 20.18 -2.53
N LYS A 396 -22.53 19.17 -1.70
CA LYS A 396 -22.34 19.29 -0.23
C LYS A 396 -20.93 19.74 0.19
N GLY A 397 -19.97 19.79 -0.74
CA GLY A 397 -18.54 20.02 -0.43
C GLY A 397 -17.82 18.77 0.06
N LYS A 398 -16.47 18.80 -0.02
CA LYS A 398 -15.63 17.62 0.30
C LYS A 398 -15.62 17.31 1.80
N ILE A 399 -15.53 18.35 2.64
CA ILE A 399 -15.49 18.21 4.11
C ILE A 399 -16.80 17.64 4.63
N ARG A 400 -17.95 18.16 4.17
CA ARG A 400 -19.25 17.60 4.54
C ARG A 400 -19.42 16.14 4.11
N SER A 401 -18.97 15.79 2.90
CA SER A 401 -19.01 14.42 2.42
C SER A 401 -18.11 13.48 3.23
N LEU A 402 -16.96 13.97 3.70
CA LEU A 402 -16.08 13.22 4.60
C LEU A 402 -16.75 12.96 5.96
N LEU A 403 -17.39 13.97 6.55
CA LEU A 403 -18.13 13.84 7.82
C LEU A 403 -19.30 12.87 7.70
N GLU A 404 -20.05 12.90 6.59
CA GLU A 404 -21.13 11.95 6.35
C GLU A 404 -20.59 10.51 6.25
N ARG A 405 -19.41 10.30 5.65
CA ARG A 405 -18.75 8.98 5.68
C ARG A 405 -18.42 8.54 7.10
N PHE A 406 -17.85 9.40 7.93
CA PHE A 406 -17.56 9.07 9.33
C PHE A 406 -18.83 8.75 10.13
N ARG A 407 -19.97 9.37 9.81
CA ARG A 407 -21.26 9.05 10.41
C ARG A 407 -21.84 7.72 9.90
N ASP A 408 -21.95 7.59 8.57
CA ASP A 408 -22.72 6.53 7.93
C ASP A 408 -21.98 5.18 7.91
N PHE A 409 -20.63 5.21 7.95
CA PHE A 409 -19.76 4.02 7.92
C PHE A 409 -18.97 3.87 9.23
N LYS A 410 -19.53 4.33 10.33
CA LYS A 410 -18.90 4.27 11.66
C LYS A 410 -18.46 2.85 12.03
N GLU A 411 -19.33 1.86 11.78
CA GLU A 411 -19.04 0.46 12.10
C GLU A 411 -17.84 -0.07 11.31
N ASP A 412 -17.78 0.20 10.01
CA ASP A 412 -16.69 -0.22 9.14
C ASP A 412 -15.37 0.48 9.48
N ILE A 413 -15.44 1.77 9.86
CA ILE A 413 -14.27 2.56 10.26
C ILE A 413 -13.69 2.09 11.60
N LEU A 414 -14.56 1.76 12.56
CA LEU A 414 -14.17 1.37 13.92
C LEU A 414 -14.05 -0.14 14.10
N ARG A 415 -14.17 -0.93 13.02
CA ARG A 415 -14.08 -2.39 13.09
C ARG A 415 -12.76 -2.85 13.69
N PHE A 416 -11.65 -2.20 13.36
CA PHE A 416 -10.33 -2.50 13.94
C PHE A 416 -10.29 -2.43 15.47
N ALA A 417 -11.18 -1.65 16.08
CA ALA A 417 -11.28 -1.53 17.54
C ALA A 417 -12.20 -2.59 18.14
N LYS A 418 -13.16 -3.10 17.37
CA LYS A 418 -14.15 -4.11 17.81
C LYS A 418 -13.69 -5.54 17.51
N ASP A 419 -13.03 -5.74 16.39
CA ASP A 419 -12.45 -7.02 15.98
C ASP A 419 -10.94 -6.83 15.75
N TRP A 420 -10.14 -7.34 16.65
CA TRP A 420 -8.69 -7.12 16.64
C TRP A 420 -7.93 -7.95 15.59
N ARG A 421 -8.60 -8.89 14.94
CA ARG A 421 -8.09 -9.56 13.73
C ARG A 421 -7.95 -8.57 12.57
N VAL A 422 -8.78 -7.51 12.57
CA VAL A 422 -8.80 -6.48 11.53
C VAL A 422 -7.68 -5.46 11.74
N PRO A 423 -6.79 -5.26 10.75
CA PRO A 423 -5.72 -4.28 10.85
C PRO A 423 -6.26 -2.84 10.82
N PHE A 424 -5.54 -1.90 11.47
CA PHE A 424 -5.85 -0.47 11.40
C PHE A 424 -5.68 0.12 9.99
N THR A 425 -4.80 -0.48 9.19
CA THR A 425 -4.47 -0.02 7.83
C THR A 425 -4.50 -1.18 6.85
N ASN A 426 -4.72 -0.89 5.57
CA ASN A 426 -4.65 -1.86 4.47
C ASN A 426 -3.22 -2.04 3.92
N ASN A 427 -2.19 -1.87 4.77
CA ASN A 427 -0.80 -1.84 4.34
C ASN A 427 -0.34 -3.13 3.65
N ASP A 428 -0.92 -4.28 4.01
CA ASP A 428 -0.59 -5.58 3.41
C ASP A 428 -0.91 -5.60 1.92
N ALA A 429 -2.14 -5.25 1.53
CA ALA A 429 -2.52 -5.18 0.13
C ALA A 429 -1.83 -4.02 -0.60
N GLU A 430 -1.76 -2.82 0.03
CA GLU A 430 -1.05 -1.67 -0.52
C GLU A 430 0.44 -1.99 -0.79
N GLY A 431 1.11 -2.67 0.15
CA GLY A 431 2.50 -3.13 0.02
C GLY A 431 2.65 -4.15 -1.08
N ALA A 432 1.71 -5.09 -1.16
CA ALA A 432 1.71 -6.19 -2.11
C ALA A 432 1.57 -5.75 -3.57
N ILE A 433 0.97 -4.59 -3.86
CA ILE A 433 0.81 -4.08 -5.24
C ILE A 433 1.79 -2.98 -5.63
N ARG A 434 2.63 -2.46 -4.71
CA ARG A 434 3.59 -1.37 -5.01
C ARG A 434 4.57 -1.72 -6.12
N PHE A 435 4.91 -2.99 -6.26
CA PHE A 435 5.81 -3.47 -7.31
C PHE A 435 5.32 -3.13 -8.72
N ALA A 436 4.01 -3.02 -8.96
CA ALA A 436 3.45 -2.75 -10.28
C ALA A 436 4.04 -1.49 -10.91
N ARG A 437 4.25 -0.44 -10.11
CA ARG A 437 4.90 0.81 -10.55
C ARG A 437 6.40 0.64 -10.81
N VAL A 438 7.07 -0.21 -10.03
CA VAL A 438 8.49 -0.54 -10.25
C VAL A 438 8.61 -1.33 -11.53
N LYS A 439 7.77 -2.34 -11.74
CA LYS A 439 7.73 -3.16 -12.95
C LYS A 439 7.56 -2.31 -14.23
N GLU A 440 6.62 -1.37 -14.24
CA GLU A 440 6.43 -0.45 -15.37
C GLU A 440 7.68 0.40 -15.66
N LYS A 441 8.39 0.85 -14.63
CA LYS A 441 9.62 1.65 -14.78
C LYS A 441 10.81 0.81 -15.23
N VAL A 442 10.93 -0.43 -14.76
CA VAL A 442 12.07 -1.32 -15.06
C VAL A 442 11.93 -1.96 -16.45
N SER A 443 10.75 -2.46 -16.81
CA SER A 443 10.56 -3.27 -18.00
C SER A 443 9.45 -2.79 -18.94
N GLY A 444 8.83 -1.64 -18.66
CA GLY A 444 7.73 -1.12 -19.46
C GLY A 444 6.42 -1.90 -19.27
N CYS A 445 5.48 -1.71 -20.21
CA CYS A 445 4.20 -2.40 -20.19
C CYS A 445 4.32 -3.85 -20.69
N PHE A 446 3.38 -4.69 -20.29
CA PHE A 446 3.22 -6.02 -20.89
C PHE A 446 2.77 -5.90 -22.34
N ARG A 447 3.31 -6.76 -23.22
CA ARG A 447 2.96 -6.78 -24.64
C ARG A 447 1.60 -7.44 -24.89
N THR A 448 1.23 -8.43 -24.06
CA THR A 448 0.00 -9.22 -24.21
C THR A 448 -0.71 -9.41 -22.88
N LYS A 449 -2.03 -9.61 -22.91
CA LYS A 449 -2.82 -9.97 -21.72
C LYS A 449 -2.36 -11.29 -21.12
N LYS A 450 -2.09 -12.29 -21.98
CA LYS A 450 -1.54 -13.58 -21.55
C LYS A 450 -0.28 -13.42 -20.72
N GLY A 451 0.69 -12.61 -21.16
CA GLY A 451 1.94 -12.38 -20.40
C GLY A 451 1.70 -11.66 -19.06
N ALA A 452 0.70 -10.78 -18.99
CA ALA A 452 0.33 -10.13 -17.73
C ALA A 452 -0.34 -11.12 -16.76
N ASP A 453 -1.20 -11.99 -17.24
CA ASP A 453 -1.86 -13.04 -16.44
C ASP A 453 -0.86 -14.07 -15.92
N GLN A 454 0.06 -14.52 -16.77
CA GLN A 454 1.14 -15.42 -16.40
C GLN A 454 2.03 -14.81 -15.31
N PHE A 455 2.36 -13.53 -15.43
CA PHE A 455 3.11 -12.82 -14.41
C PHE A 455 2.34 -12.76 -13.08
N ALA A 456 1.04 -12.39 -13.09
CA ALA A 456 0.22 -12.33 -11.90
C ALA A 456 0.07 -13.70 -11.22
N CYS A 457 -0.14 -14.76 -12.00
CA CYS A 457 -0.24 -16.13 -11.49
C CYS A 457 1.07 -16.58 -10.84
N THR A 458 2.21 -16.43 -11.51
CA THR A 458 3.53 -16.78 -10.97
C THR A 458 3.85 -15.96 -9.71
N LEU A 459 3.50 -14.67 -9.72
CA LEU A 459 3.70 -13.81 -8.57
C LEU A 459 2.83 -14.21 -7.37
N SER A 460 1.59 -14.67 -7.59
CA SER A 460 0.71 -15.17 -6.53
C SER A 460 1.38 -16.32 -5.79
N PHE A 461 1.93 -17.27 -6.53
CA PHE A 461 2.65 -18.39 -5.95
C PHE A 461 3.93 -17.94 -5.20
N ILE A 462 4.83 -17.18 -5.86
CA ILE A 462 6.10 -16.76 -5.26
C ILE A 462 5.87 -15.88 -4.03
N SER A 463 4.94 -14.92 -4.09
CA SER A 463 4.66 -14.04 -2.94
C SER A 463 4.07 -14.81 -1.76
N THR A 464 3.23 -15.81 -2.03
CA THR A 464 2.70 -16.71 -1.00
C THR A 464 3.82 -17.54 -0.39
N ALA A 465 4.69 -18.16 -1.20
CA ALA A 465 5.82 -18.93 -0.74
C ALA A 465 6.77 -18.11 0.14
N VAL A 466 7.09 -16.89 -0.28
CA VAL A 466 7.94 -15.96 0.50
C VAL A 466 7.28 -15.60 1.84
N ALA A 467 5.98 -15.38 1.86
CA ALA A 467 5.24 -15.10 3.10
C ALA A 467 5.19 -16.30 4.05
N HIS A 468 5.31 -17.53 3.52
CA HIS A 468 5.51 -18.77 4.33
C HIS A 468 6.98 -19.07 4.67
N GLY A 469 7.90 -18.12 4.39
CA GLY A 469 9.31 -18.27 4.78
C GLY A 469 10.21 -18.98 3.76
N VAL A 470 9.69 -19.35 2.59
CA VAL A 470 10.47 -19.94 1.50
C VAL A 470 11.22 -18.84 0.74
N SER A 471 12.50 -19.05 0.39
CA SER A 471 13.20 -18.06 -0.43
C SER A 471 12.55 -17.92 -1.80
N SER A 472 12.60 -16.71 -2.39
CA SER A 472 12.04 -16.49 -3.73
C SER A 472 12.71 -17.35 -4.81
N PHE A 473 14.00 -17.67 -4.63
CA PHE A 473 14.73 -18.55 -5.53
C PHE A 473 14.25 -20.01 -5.41
N ASP A 474 14.07 -20.53 -4.18
CA ASP A 474 13.59 -21.89 -3.95
C ASP A 474 12.13 -22.05 -4.41
N ALA A 475 11.31 -20.99 -4.23
CA ALA A 475 9.97 -20.97 -4.81
C ALA A 475 10.01 -21.07 -6.34
N CYS A 476 10.91 -20.33 -7.02
CA CYS A 476 11.09 -20.47 -8.46
C CYS A 476 11.62 -21.87 -8.84
N LEU A 477 12.50 -22.44 -8.04
CA LEU A 477 13.05 -23.77 -8.28
C LEU A 477 11.94 -24.85 -8.19
N SER A 478 11.01 -24.72 -7.24
CA SER A 478 9.89 -25.65 -7.09
C SER A 478 8.94 -25.63 -8.30
N LEU A 479 8.78 -24.48 -8.97
CA LEU A 479 8.00 -24.37 -10.22
C LEU A 479 8.62 -25.22 -11.34
N HIS A 480 9.94 -25.21 -11.47
CA HIS A 480 10.65 -25.96 -12.52
C HIS A 480 10.94 -27.42 -12.16
N ASN A 481 10.79 -27.78 -10.90
CA ASN A 481 10.84 -29.17 -10.45
C ASN A 481 9.44 -29.80 -10.33
N HIS A 482 8.37 -29.07 -10.71
CA HIS A 482 6.97 -29.51 -10.62
C HIS A 482 6.53 -29.90 -9.20
N THR A 483 7.06 -29.22 -8.17
CA THR A 483 6.73 -29.45 -6.74
C THR A 483 5.93 -28.29 -6.14
N ALA A 484 5.58 -27.29 -6.93
CA ALA A 484 4.89 -26.09 -6.47
C ALA A 484 3.54 -26.37 -5.81
N LEU A 485 2.72 -27.25 -6.40
CA LEU A 485 1.42 -27.64 -5.84
C LEU A 485 1.58 -28.35 -4.51
N MET A 486 2.52 -29.31 -4.40
CA MET A 486 2.81 -30.02 -3.14
C MET A 486 3.25 -29.04 -2.06
N LEU A 487 4.08 -28.05 -2.41
CA LEU A 487 4.56 -27.04 -1.49
C LEU A 487 3.37 -26.20 -0.96
N VAL A 488 2.46 -25.75 -1.82
CA VAL A 488 1.26 -24.99 -1.40
C VAL A 488 0.33 -25.83 -0.53
N GLN A 489 0.14 -27.09 -0.85
CA GLN A 489 -0.68 -28.02 -0.06
C GLN A 489 -0.10 -28.23 1.34
N SER A 490 1.23 -28.31 1.49
CA SER A 490 1.87 -28.48 2.80
C SER A 490 1.66 -27.31 3.78
N TRP A 491 1.21 -26.16 3.30
CA TRP A 491 0.86 -25.02 4.16
C TRP A 491 -0.64 -24.95 4.47
N SER A 492 -1.41 -25.85 3.88
CA SER A 492 -2.88 -25.84 4.01
C SER A 492 -3.35 -26.69 5.19
N ASP A 493 -2.49 -27.51 5.71
CA ASP A 493 -2.66 -28.35 6.90
C ASP A 493 -2.16 -27.62 8.16
#